data_cb6345ac64191159c5b83632f4d10e1a
#
_entry.id   cb6345ac64191159c5b83632f4d10e1a
#
_cell.length_a   1.000
_cell.length_b   1.000
_cell.length_c   1.000
_cell.angle_alpha   90.00
_cell.angle_beta   90.00
_cell.angle_gamma   90.00
#
_symmetry.space_group_name_H-M   'P 1'
#
loop_
_entity.id
_entity.type
_entity.pdbx_description
1 polymer ?
#
loop_
_entity_poly.entity_id
_entity_poly.type
_entity_poly.pdbx_seq_one_letter_code
_entity_poly.pdbx_strand_id
1 'polypeptide(L)'
;MGPLVEPYDVVVVGAGPSGSLTARYAAAGGARTLMIEKRQEIGSPVRCGEGIARHFLTECGIPYDTKWVAQEVSGAKVISPNGTSFKIDERYAGNEVGLVLERDLFDKALAKGAAKAGADIWVKATCVGLLRSNGAVTGVRVKRLDEEFNIEAGCVVGADGFESQVGRWAGMKTLLKAGDITGTLQYRLTNIDPDPDFPHYCEFYLGNTIAPAGYVWVFPKDECTANVGIGVSLDRLKRKMDLKTYLDRWIAKDPRMRRAQFLDMVTGGVSTSAPVPETVRDGVAIVGDAARMIDPITGGGIGNGCRAGRILGEVLARCRETGDYSKRALMAYETGWRAILEEQLYRNWMAKNKLVTLSDETFDKIIGTLATASLTKLSVHTILRVIKERHPELVKEFEDMI
;
A
#
# COMPACT_ATOMS: atom_id res chain seq x y z
N MET A 1 32.40 -14.63 15.99
CA MET A 1 32.26 -14.21 14.59
C MET A 1 31.25 -15.17 13.98
N GLY A 2 30.14 -14.69 13.45
CA GLY A 2 29.21 -15.55 12.71
C GLY A 2 29.84 -16.13 11.44
N PRO A 3 29.18 -17.13 10.80
CA PRO A 3 29.71 -17.72 9.58
C PRO A 3 29.90 -16.64 8.49
N LEU A 4 31.01 -16.76 7.75
CA LEU A 4 31.32 -15.89 6.63
C LEU A 4 30.29 -16.14 5.51
N VAL A 5 29.52 -15.12 5.18
CA VAL A 5 28.63 -15.09 4.03
C VAL A 5 29.33 -14.29 2.94
N GLU A 6 29.43 -14.85 1.75
CA GLU A 6 30.00 -14.11 0.62
C GLU A 6 29.17 -12.85 0.33
N PRO A 7 29.83 -11.72 -0.03
CA PRO A 7 29.16 -10.46 -0.30
C PRO A 7 28.08 -10.57 -1.38
N TYR A 8 26.99 -9.85 -1.20
CA TYR A 8 25.93 -9.67 -2.21
C TYR A 8 26.10 -8.32 -2.93
N ASP A 9 25.62 -8.24 -4.16
CA ASP A 9 25.44 -6.95 -4.82
C ASP A 9 24.28 -6.18 -4.16
N VAL A 10 23.19 -6.89 -3.84
CA VAL A 10 21.96 -6.31 -3.30
C VAL A 10 21.40 -7.16 -2.15
N VAL A 11 21.09 -6.51 -1.04
CA VAL A 11 20.31 -7.12 0.04
C VAL A 11 18.98 -6.37 0.18
N VAL A 12 17.85 -7.07 -0.05
CA VAL A 12 16.50 -6.54 0.08
C VAL A 12 15.91 -6.94 1.43
N VAL A 13 15.56 -5.95 2.24
CA VAL A 13 14.96 -6.14 3.57
C VAL A 13 13.44 -6.02 3.46
N GLY A 14 12.73 -7.16 3.51
CA GLY A 14 11.29 -7.29 3.36
C GLY A 14 10.89 -7.97 2.05
N ALA A 15 10.11 -9.06 2.16
CA ALA A 15 9.64 -9.86 1.03
C ALA A 15 8.15 -9.58 0.68
N GLY A 16 7.69 -8.37 0.95
CA GLY A 16 6.41 -7.87 0.42
C GLY A 16 6.49 -7.57 -1.08
N PRO A 17 5.39 -7.08 -1.71
CA PRO A 17 5.33 -6.85 -3.15
C PRO A 17 6.48 -6.00 -3.70
N SER A 18 6.79 -4.87 -3.06
CA SER A 18 7.87 -3.97 -3.49
C SER A 18 9.25 -4.63 -3.44
N GLY A 19 9.55 -5.33 -2.33
CA GLY A 19 10.83 -6.02 -2.15
C GLY A 19 10.99 -7.19 -3.11
N SER A 20 9.94 -8.00 -3.29
CA SER A 20 9.95 -9.12 -4.22
C SER A 20 10.16 -8.70 -5.67
N LEU A 21 9.53 -7.61 -6.11
CA LEU A 21 9.78 -7.05 -7.44
C LEU A 21 11.18 -6.49 -7.57
N THR A 22 11.68 -5.76 -6.57
CA THR A 22 13.07 -5.27 -6.57
C THR A 22 14.07 -6.42 -6.69
N ALA A 23 13.92 -7.45 -5.86
CA ALA A 23 14.80 -8.61 -5.88
C ALA A 23 14.74 -9.35 -7.23
N ARG A 24 13.52 -9.52 -7.80
CA ARG A 24 13.33 -10.17 -9.10
C ARG A 24 14.07 -9.44 -10.22
N TYR A 25 13.90 -8.14 -10.34
CA TYR A 25 14.49 -7.38 -11.44
C TYR A 25 15.99 -7.14 -11.26
N ALA A 26 16.49 -7.01 -10.02
CA ALA A 26 17.91 -6.96 -9.74
C ALA A 26 18.61 -8.29 -10.11
N ALA A 27 18.06 -9.41 -9.65
CA ALA A 27 18.61 -10.74 -9.93
C ALA A 27 18.51 -11.09 -11.43
N ALA A 28 17.39 -10.76 -12.10
CA ALA A 28 17.24 -10.97 -13.55
C ALA A 28 18.29 -10.19 -14.36
N GLY A 29 18.75 -9.04 -13.86
CA GLY A 29 19.87 -8.27 -14.43
C GLY A 29 21.26 -8.74 -13.96
N GLY A 30 21.36 -9.91 -13.33
CA GLY A 30 22.61 -10.55 -12.95
C GLY A 30 23.19 -10.10 -11.60
N ALA A 31 22.50 -9.25 -10.84
CA ALA A 31 22.96 -8.89 -9.50
C ALA A 31 22.79 -10.07 -8.52
N ARG A 32 23.85 -10.43 -7.80
CA ARG A 32 23.78 -11.38 -6.71
C ARG A 32 22.93 -10.79 -5.60
N THR A 33 21.69 -11.29 -5.46
CA THR A 33 20.63 -10.67 -4.65
C THR A 33 20.20 -11.60 -3.52
N LEU A 34 20.16 -11.07 -2.29
CA LEU A 34 19.54 -11.71 -1.14
C LEU A 34 18.28 -10.93 -0.73
N MET A 35 17.14 -11.61 -0.59
CA MET A 35 15.94 -11.06 -0.01
C MET A 35 15.66 -11.71 1.34
N ILE A 36 15.49 -10.89 2.39
CA ILE A 36 15.24 -11.38 3.75
C ILE A 36 13.86 -10.96 4.24
N GLU A 37 13.18 -11.88 4.94
CA GLU A 37 11.87 -11.65 5.56
C GLU A 37 11.92 -12.02 7.06
N LYS A 38 11.48 -11.08 7.93
CA LYS A 38 11.49 -11.28 9.39
C LYS A 38 10.51 -12.36 9.85
N ARG A 39 9.44 -12.59 9.11
CA ARG A 39 8.43 -13.60 9.44
C ARG A 39 8.85 -14.97 8.96
N GLN A 40 8.21 -16.00 9.52
CA GLN A 40 8.45 -17.37 9.10
C GLN A 40 7.81 -17.71 7.76
N GLU A 41 6.86 -16.88 7.31
CA GLU A 41 6.07 -17.07 6.12
C GLU A 41 5.89 -15.75 5.38
N ILE A 42 6.20 -15.74 4.08
CA ILE A 42 5.99 -14.58 3.21
C ILE A 42 4.48 -14.40 2.99
N GLY A 43 4.01 -13.15 3.07
CA GLY A 43 2.60 -12.81 2.89
C GLY A 43 1.73 -12.98 4.13
N SER A 44 2.20 -13.61 5.21
CA SER A 44 1.40 -13.89 6.41
C SER A 44 1.96 -13.21 7.67
N PRO A 45 1.09 -12.65 8.59
CA PRO A 45 -0.34 -12.41 8.39
C PRO A 45 -0.61 -11.29 7.37
N VAL A 46 -1.73 -11.41 6.66
CA VAL A 46 -2.16 -10.42 5.65
C VAL A 46 -2.74 -9.19 6.35
N ARG A 47 -2.05 -8.06 6.26
CA ARG A 47 -2.49 -6.77 6.85
C ARG A 47 -2.89 -5.81 5.74
N CYS A 48 -3.95 -6.14 4.99
CA CYS A 48 -4.35 -5.42 3.79
C CYS A 48 -5.82 -5.71 3.45
N GLY A 49 -6.52 -4.75 2.82
CA GLY A 49 -7.82 -4.99 2.18
C GLY A 49 -7.72 -5.89 0.95
N GLU A 50 -6.51 -6.00 0.34
CA GLU A 50 -6.15 -6.89 -0.76
C GLU A 50 -6.64 -6.46 -2.15
N GLY A 51 -7.19 -5.25 -2.27
CA GLY A 51 -7.60 -4.69 -3.57
C GLY A 51 -6.42 -4.21 -4.41
N ILE A 52 -6.45 -4.47 -5.72
CA ILE A 52 -5.49 -3.96 -6.71
C ILE A 52 -6.19 -3.75 -8.05
N ALA A 53 -5.81 -2.70 -8.79
CA ALA A 53 -6.26 -2.54 -10.18
C ALA A 53 -5.48 -3.49 -11.11
N ARG A 54 -6.19 -4.11 -12.05
CA ARG A 54 -5.64 -5.17 -12.93
C ARG A 54 -4.46 -4.69 -13.79
N HIS A 55 -4.46 -3.43 -14.24
CA HIS A 55 -3.41 -2.88 -15.09
C HIS A 55 -2.02 -2.94 -14.45
N PHE A 56 -1.92 -2.84 -13.11
CA PHE A 56 -0.63 -2.97 -12.42
C PHE A 56 0.06 -4.30 -12.64
N LEU A 57 -0.69 -5.38 -12.87
CA LEU A 57 -0.09 -6.69 -13.16
C LEU A 57 0.71 -6.65 -14.46
N THR A 58 0.10 -6.09 -15.51
CA THR A 58 0.74 -5.94 -16.83
C THR A 58 1.93 -5.00 -16.75
N GLU A 59 1.77 -3.83 -16.13
CA GLU A 59 2.84 -2.84 -15.98
C GLU A 59 4.04 -3.38 -15.21
N CYS A 60 3.82 -4.25 -14.22
CA CYS A 60 4.89 -4.82 -13.41
C CYS A 60 5.38 -6.18 -13.91
N GLY A 61 4.90 -6.65 -15.06
CA GLY A 61 5.27 -7.95 -15.61
C GLY A 61 4.90 -9.12 -14.69
N ILE A 62 3.76 -9.01 -13.99
CA ILE A 62 3.24 -10.05 -13.10
C ILE A 62 2.22 -10.87 -13.90
N PRO A 63 2.49 -12.16 -14.20
CA PRO A 63 1.53 -13.03 -14.87
C PRO A 63 0.27 -13.19 -14.02
N TYR A 64 -0.91 -13.02 -14.65
CA TYR A 64 -2.18 -13.32 -14.00
C TYR A 64 -2.27 -14.81 -13.65
N ASP A 65 -2.72 -15.14 -12.43
CA ASP A 65 -2.95 -16.52 -12.00
C ASP A 65 -4.15 -16.56 -11.05
N THR A 66 -5.16 -17.34 -11.38
CA THR A 66 -6.40 -17.50 -10.59
C THR A 66 -6.18 -18.02 -9.19
N LYS A 67 -5.00 -18.61 -8.89
CA LYS A 67 -4.69 -19.15 -7.56
C LYS A 67 -4.63 -18.07 -6.46
N TRP A 68 -4.25 -16.85 -6.81
CA TRP A 68 -4.15 -15.75 -5.87
C TRP A 68 -5.16 -14.62 -6.14
N VAL A 69 -6.09 -14.81 -7.07
CA VAL A 69 -7.25 -13.93 -7.27
C VAL A 69 -8.43 -14.54 -6.54
N ALA A 70 -8.89 -13.88 -5.48
CA ALA A 70 -10.08 -14.30 -4.76
C ALA A 70 -11.34 -13.87 -5.52
N GLN A 71 -11.39 -12.61 -5.96
CA GLN A 71 -12.55 -12.03 -6.64
C GLN A 71 -12.11 -11.04 -7.71
N GLU A 72 -12.77 -11.09 -8.86
CA GLU A 72 -12.75 -10.01 -9.85
C GLU A 72 -13.90 -9.06 -9.58
N VAL A 73 -13.63 -7.75 -9.52
CA VAL A 73 -14.65 -6.74 -9.25
C VAL A 73 -14.78 -5.76 -10.41
N SER A 74 -16.00 -5.30 -10.64
CA SER A 74 -16.32 -4.35 -11.72
C SER A 74 -15.92 -2.91 -11.37
N GLY A 75 -15.54 -2.65 -10.12
CA GLY A 75 -15.13 -1.32 -9.67
C GLY A 75 -15.27 -1.11 -8.17
N ALA A 76 -15.48 0.15 -7.80
CA ALA A 76 -15.67 0.58 -6.42
C ALA A 76 -17.05 1.24 -6.23
N LYS A 77 -17.63 1.10 -5.03
CA LYS A 77 -18.85 1.76 -4.60
C LYS A 77 -18.55 2.60 -3.37
N VAL A 78 -18.74 3.90 -3.48
CA VAL A 78 -18.52 4.84 -2.37
C VAL A 78 -19.88 5.19 -1.78
N ILE A 79 -20.03 5.02 -0.47
CA ILE A 79 -21.26 5.20 0.27
C ILE A 79 -21.08 6.34 1.28
N SER A 80 -21.97 7.32 1.23
CA SER A 80 -22.00 8.45 2.15
C SER A 80 -22.67 8.10 3.49
N PRO A 81 -22.56 8.95 4.53
CA PRO A 81 -23.17 8.70 5.84
C PRO A 81 -24.68 8.42 5.82
N ASN A 82 -25.42 9.04 4.92
CA ASN A 82 -26.87 8.83 4.78
C ASN A 82 -27.25 7.61 3.91
N GLY A 83 -26.26 6.85 3.41
CA GLY A 83 -26.46 5.67 2.59
C GLY A 83 -26.55 5.91 1.08
N THR A 84 -26.47 7.16 0.62
CA THR A 84 -26.38 7.44 -0.83
C THR A 84 -25.08 6.88 -1.37
N SER A 85 -25.13 6.22 -2.53
CA SER A 85 -23.97 5.58 -3.12
C SER A 85 -23.66 6.07 -4.53
N PHE A 86 -22.37 6.08 -4.85
CA PHE A 86 -21.83 6.36 -6.17
C PHE A 86 -20.90 5.23 -6.61
N LYS A 87 -21.13 4.68 -7.81
CA LYS A 87 -20.33 3.59 -8.39
C LYS A 87 -19.27 4.16 -9.32
N ILE A 88 -18.06 3.69 -9.13
CA ILE A 88 -16.88 3.97 -9.97
C ILE A 88 -16.58 2.66 -10.69
N ASP A 89 -16.98 2.57 -11.95
CA ASP A 89 -16.75 1.41 -12.81
C ASP A 89 -15.90 1.80 -14.05
N GLU A 90 -15.77 0.89 -15.01
CA GLU A 90 -15.00 1.10 -16.24
C GLU A 90 -15.38 2.38 -17.00
N ARG A 91 -16.63 2.87 -16.89
CA ARG A 91 -17.09 4.09 -17.56
C ARG A 91 -16.38 5.34 -17.07
N TYR A 92 -15.95 5.36 -15.79
CA TYR A 92 -15.33 6.51 -15.15
C TYR A 92 -13.82 6.36 -14.95
N ALA A 93 -13.37 5.14 -14.79
CA ALA A 93 -12.01 4.81 -14.36
C ALA A 93 -11.15 4.17 -15.48
N GLY A 94 -11.74 3.94 -16.65
CA GLY A 94 -11.02 3.33 -17.78
C GLY A 94 -10.72 1.84 -17.53
N ASN A 95 -9.45 1.46 -17.40
CA ASN A 95 -9.04 0.06 -17.20
C ASN A 95 -9.03 -0.39 -15.72
N GLU A 96 -9.75 0.28 -14.82
CA GLU A 96 -9.74 -0.03 -13.39
C GLU A 96 -10.71 -1.13 -12.97
N VAL A 97 -10.87 -2.16 -13.80
CA VAL A 97 -11.37 -3.44 -13.31
C VAL A 97 -10.41 -3.93 -12.24
N GLY A 98 -10.94 -4.11 -11.04
CA GLY A 98 -10.16 -4.45 -9.87
C GLY A 98 -10.09 -5.95 -9.63
N LEU A 99 -9.12 -6.32 -8.83
CA LEU A 99 -8.99 -7.66 -8.27
C LEU A 99 -8.92 -7.56 -6.76
N VAL A 100 -9.56 -8.48 -6.06
CA VAL A 100 -9.29 -8.74 -4.65
C VAL A 100 -8.43 -10.00 -4.58
N LEU A 101 -7.27 -9.89 -3.94
CA LEU A 101 -6.24 -10.92 -3.94
C LEU A 101 -6.36 -11.84 -2.73
N GLU A 102 -5.76 -13.02 -2.81
CA GLU A 102 -5.22 -13.77 -1.67
C GLU A 102 -3.74 -13.41 -1.52
N ARG A 103 -3.46 -12.40 -0.67
CA ARG A 103 -2.12 -11.82 -0.55
C ARG A 103 -1.06 -12.77 0.00
N ASP A 104 -1.44 -13.73 0.81
CA ASP A 104 -0.53 -14.78 1.25
C ASP A 104 -0.03 -15.62 0.08
N LEU A 105 -0.88 -15.91 -0.91
CA LEU A 105 -0.51 -16.60 -2.14
C LEU A 105 0.17 -15.67 -3.15
N PHE A 106 -0.33 -14.44 -3.29
CA PHE A 106 0.22 -13.46 -4.20
C PHE A 106 1.66 -13.07 -3.85
N ASP A 107 1.93 -12.74 -2.58
CA ASP A 107 3.27 -12.36 -2.13
C ASP A 107 4.27 -13.52 -2.30
N LYS A 108 3.83 -14.77 -2.04
CA LYS A 108 4.63 -15.98 -2.33
C LYS A 108 4.89 -16.16 -3.83
N ALA A 109 3.91 -15.85 -4.68
CA ALA A 109 4.09 -15.92 -6.13
C ALA A 109 5.13 -14.89 -6.61
N LEU A 110 5.12 -13.67 -6.07
CA LEU A 110 6.13 -12.66 -6.35
C LEU A 110 7.53 -13.08 -5.88
N ALA A 111 7.63 -13.58 -4.65
CA ALA A 111 8.90 -14.08 -4.10
C ALA A 111 9.44 -15.28 -4.89
N LYS A 112 8.56 -16.20 -5.32
CA LYS A 112 8.93 -17.30 -6.25
C LYS A 112 9.46 -16.76 -7.58
N GLY A 113 8.89 -15.64 -8.06
CA GLY A 113 9.42 -14.95 -9.24
C GLY A 113 10.84 -14.43 -9.04
N ALA A 114 11.14 -13.87 -7.86
CA ALA A 114 12.48 -13.43 -7.50
C ALA A 114 13.47 -14.61 -7.41
N ALA A 115 13.08 -15.72 -6.75
CA ALA A 115 13.90 -16.93 -6.67
C ALA A 115 14.18 -17.52 -8.06
N LYS A 116 13.20 -17.57 -8.95
CA LYS A 116 13.38 -18.02 -10.34
C LYS A 116 14.34 -17.13 -11.14
N ALA A 117 14.43 -15.87 -10.78
CA ALA A 117 15.37 -14.93 -11.37
C ALA A 117 16.79 -15.04 -10.78
N GLY A 118 16.99 -15.88 -9.76
CA GLY A 118 18.29 -16.13 -9.14
C GLY A 118 18.51 -15.45 -7.79
N ALA A 119 17.48 -14.85 -7.18
CA ALA A 119 17.61 -14.28 -5.83
C ALA A 119 17.57 -15.37 -4.76
N ASP A 120 18.48 -15.26 -3.77
CA ASP A 120 18.41 -16.03 -2.53
C ASP A 120 17.31 -15.46 -1.62
N ILE A 121 16.59 -16.33 -0.90
CA ILE A 121 15.52 -15.92 0.00
C ILE A 121 15.73 -16.52 1.39
N TRP A 122 15.73 -15.67 2.41
CA TRP A 122 15.78 -16.08 3.80
C TRP A 122 14.53 -15.65 4.54
N VAL A 123 13.76 -16.57 5.06
CA VAL A 123 12.67 -16.33 6.01
C VAL A 123 13.19 -16.45 7.45
N LYS A 124 12.43 -15.94 8.44
CA LYS A 124 12.88 -15.81 9.83
C LYS A 124 14.23 -15.09 9.96
N ALA A 125 14.46 -14.14 9.07
CA ALA A 125 15.69 -13.36 8.98
C ALA A 125 15.37 -11.88 9.20
N THR A 126 15.69 -11.38 10.37
CA THR A 126 15.36 -10.00 10.79
C THR A 126 16.60 -9.12 10.62
N CYS A 127 16.50 -8.07 9.82
CA CYS A 127 17.50 -7.02 9.81
C CYS A 127 17.46 -6.30 11.15
N VAL A 128 18.59 -6.27 11.85
CA VAL A 128 18.76 -5.65 13.18
C VAL A 128 19.67 -4.42 13.16
N GLY A 129 20.23 -4.08 12.01
CA GLY A 129 21.07 -2.89 11.83
C GLY A 129 21.76 -2.85 10.48
N LEU A 130 22.40 -1.72 10.20
CA LEU A 130 23.19 -1.50 8.98
C LEU A 130 24.69 -1.58 9.30
N LEU A 131 25.46 -2.14 8.37
CA LEU A 131 26.92 -2.01 8.33
C LEU A 131 27.27 -0.71 7.61
N ARG A 132 28.36 -0.06 8.04
CA ARG A 132 28.79 1.22 7.47
C ARG A 132 30.29 1.30 7.34
N SER A 133 30.74 1.99 6.29
CA SER A 133 32.13 2.38 6.10
C SER A 133 32.17 3.78 5.48
N ASN A 134 32.94 4.68 6.03
CA ASN A 134 33.12 6.06 5.55
C ASN A 134 31.82 6.81 5.30
N GLY A 135 30.78 6.56 6.14
CA GLY A 135 29.45 7.18 6.01
C GLY A 135 28.48 6.47 5.08
N ALA A 136 28.95 5.63 4.16
CA ALA A 136 28.13 4.82 3.28
C ALA A 136 27.59 3.55 3.99
N VAL A 137 26.44 3.05 3.57
CA VAL A 137 25.93 1.75 3.96
C VAL A 137 26.65 0.68 3.13
N THR A 138 27.17 -0.36 3.79
CA THR A 138 27.95 -1.43 3.16
C THR A 138 27.39 -2.82 3.45
N GLY A 139 26.21 -2.90 4.03
CA GLY A 139 25.55 -4.17 4.33
C GLY A 139 24.60 -4.09 5.49
N VAL A 140 24.19 -5.26 5.97
CA VAL A 140 23.21 -5.43 7.04
C VAL A 140 23.72 -6.38 8.13
N ARG A 141 23.23 -6.17 9.36
CA ARG A 141 23.26 -7.18 10.41
C ARG A 141 21.93 -7.89 10.44
N VAL A 142 21.95 -9.20 10.36
CA VAL A 142 20.76 -10.04 10.28
C VAL A 142 20.77 -11.06 11.41
N LYS A 143 19.67 -11.15 12.14
CA LYS A 143 19.40 -12.25 13.06
C LYS A 143 18.49 -13.25 12.36
N ARG A 144 18.97 -14.48 12.21
CA ARG A 144 18.20 -15.57 11.62
C ARG A 144 18.23 -16.77 12.57
N LEU A 145 17.07 -17.17 13.04
CA LEU A 145 16.97 -18.16 14.13
C LEU A 145 17.79 -17.64 15.34
N ASP A 146 18.75 -18.40 15.81
CA ASP A 146 19.59 -18.05 16.97
C ASP A 146 20.98 -17.52 16.58
N GLU A 147 21.22 -17.28 15.28
CA GLU A 147 22.50 -16.84 14.74
C GLU A 147 22.43 -15.39 14.24
N GLU A 148 23.54 -14.66 14.39
CA GLU A 148 23.72 -13.33 13.82
C GLU A 148 24.74 -13.34 12.69
N PHE A 149 24.41 -12.68 11.59
CA PHE A 149 25.21 -12.56 10.39
C PHE A 149 25.50 -11.10 10.09
N ASN A 150 26.73 -10.80 9.74
CA ASN A 150 27.10 -9.57 9.04
C ASN A 150 27.18 -9.90 7.55
N ILE A 151 26.30 -9.30 6.76
CA ILE A 151 26.17 -9.55 5.33
C ILE A 151 26.58 -8.27 4.61
N GLU A 152 27.71 -8.30 3.92
CA GLU A 152 28.17 -7.20 3.08
C GLU A 152 27.34 -7.12 1.81
N ALA A 153 27.05 -5.89 1.36
CA ALA A 153 26.28 -5.62 0.16
C ALA A 153 26.70 -4.31 -0.50
N GLY A 154 26.69 -4.29 -1.83
CA GLY A 154 26.84 -3.05 -2.58
C GLY A 154 25.69 -2.07 -2.30
N CYS A 155 24.45 -2.57 -2.26
CA CYS A 155 23.27 -1.78 -1.87
C CYS A 155 22.34 -2.54 -0.95
N VAL A 156 21.85 -1.87 0.09
CA VAL A 156 20.74 -2.35 0.96
C VAL A 156 19.45 -1.68 0.53
N VAL A 157 18.41 -2.48 0.29
CA VAL A 157 17.08 -1.99 -0.04
C VAL A 157 16.14 -2.14 1.15
N GLY A 158 15.63 -1.04 1.69
CA GLY A 158 14.57 -1.02 2.68
C GLY A 158 13.20 -1.15 2.02
N ALA A 159 12.64 -2.37 2.04
CA ALA A 159 11.26 -2.69 1.65
C ALA A 159 10.46 -3.18 2.88
N ASP A 160 10.77 -2.63 4.04
CA ASP A 160 10.41 -3.08 5.38
C ASP A 160 9.08 -2.50 5.89
N GLY A 161 8.25 -1.98 4.96
CA GLY A 161 6.91 -1.49 5.24
C GLY A 161 6.90 -0.08 5.85
N PHE A 162 5.73 0.37 6.31
CA PHE A 162 5.51 1.76 6.73
C PHE A 162 6.37 2.22 7.91
N GLU A 163 6.90 1.29 8.69
CA GLU A 163 7.83 1.56 9.79
C GLU A 163 9.16 2.12 9.29
N SER A 164 9.59 1.75 8.08
CA SER A 164 10.79 2.23 7.39
C SER A 164 12.03 2.27 8.29
N GLN A 165 12.29 1.16 8.97
CA GLN A 165 13.38 1.08 9.94
C GLN A 165 14.74 1.19 9.25
N VAL A 166 14.90 0.57 8.06
CA VAL A 166 16.11 0.68 7.25
C VAL A 166 16.38 2.14 6.85
N GLY A 167 15.36 2.84 6.37
CA GLY A 167 15.45 4.26 6.03
C GLY A 167 15.84 5.11 7.24
N ARG A 168 15.26 4.83 8.41
CA ARG A 168 15.58 5.51 9.66
C ARG A 168 17.03 5.27 10.09
N TRP A 169 17.48 4.02 10.05
CA TRP A 169 18.90 3.71 10.33
C TRP A 169 19.83 4.36 9.31
N ALA A 170 19.42 4.49 8.05
CA ALA A 170 20.18 5.22 7.03
C ALA A 170 20.20 6.74 7.25
N GLY A 171 19.45 7.27 8.24
CA GLY A 171 19.38 8.69 8.55
C GLY A 171 18.41 9.47 7.66
N MET A 172 17.53 8.78 6.90
CA MET A 172 16.46 9.39 6.13
C MET A 172 15.31 9.85 7.05
N LYS A 173 14.57 10.89 6.65
CA LYS A 173 13.44 11.42 7.40
C LYS A 173 12.18 10.59 7.16
N THR A 174 12.11 9.40 7.76
CA THR A 174 10.98 8.47 7.59
C THR A 174 10.04 8.40 8.80
N LEU A 175 10.25 9.19 9.84
CA LEU A 175 9.37 9.23 11.01
C LEU A 175 8.02 9.85 10.64
N LEU A 176 6.93 9.18 11.02
CA LEU A 176 5.56 9.62 10.81
C LEU A 176 5.01 10.33 12.04
N LYS A 177 4.15 11.32 11.83
CA LYS A 177 3.30 11.93 12.87
C LYS A 177 2.02 11.11 13.02
N ALA A 178 1.32 11.25 14.14
CA ALA A 178 0.06 10.52 14.37
C ALA A 178 -1.00 10.78 13.29
N GLY A 179 -1.13 12.02 12.80
CA GLY A 179 -2.05 12.38 11.72
C GLY A 179 -1.64 11.88 10.33
N ASP A 180 -0.42 11.34 10.21
CA ASP A 180 0.08 10.72 8.98
C ASP A 180 -0.07 9.18 8.99
N ILE A 181 -0.64 8.63 10.06
CA ILE A 181 -0.85 7.19 10.24
C ILE A 181 -2.34 6.91 10.35
N THR A 182 -2.84 6.06 9.48
CA THR A 182 -4.16 5.46 9.61
C THR A 182 -3.99 4.09 10.27
N GLY A 183 -4.53 3.95 11.49
CA GLY A 183 -4.62 2.66 12.16
C GLY A 183 -5.73 1.83 11.53
N THR A 184 -5.51 0.53 11.34
CA THR A 184 -6.45 -0.35 10.65
C THR A 184 -6.78 -1.59 11.47
N LEU A 185 -8.03 -2.02 11.39
CA LEU A 185 -8.53 -3.31 11.87
C LEU A 185 -9.37 -3.94 10.77
N GLN A 186 -9.17 -5.20 10.48
CA GLN A 186 -9.93 -5.95 9.50
C GLN A 186 -10.33 -7.31 10.04
N TYR A 187 -11.54 -7.72 9.73
CA TYR A 187 -12.02 -9.09 9.87
C TYR A 187 -12.16 -9.71 8.48
N ARG A 188 -11.84 -10.99 8.34
CA ARG A 188 -12.38 -11.80 7.25
C ARG A 188 -13.67 -12.41 7.76
N LEU A 189 -14.80 -12.00 7.18
CA LEU A 189 -16.13 -12.47 7.54
C LEU A 189 -16.68 -13.37 6.44
N THR A 190 -17.40 -14.42 6.83
CA THR A 190 -18.19 -15.28 5.92
C THR A 190 -19.64 -15.32 6.35
N ASN A 191 -20.53 -15.94 5.55
CA ASN A 191 -21.98 -15.92 5.69
C ASN A 191 -22.57 -14.49 5.65
N ILE A 192 -21.99 -13.64 4.82
CA ILE A 192 -22.55 -12.34 4.49
C ILE A 192 -23.73 -12.57 3.56
N ASP A 193 -24.88 -11.98 3.87
CA ASP A 193 -26.04 -12.03 2.99
C ASP A 193 -25.78 -11.14 1.77
N PRO A 194 -25.80 -11.66 0.51
CA PRO A 194 -25.51 -10.87 -0.67
C PRO A 194 -26.61 -9.83 -0.95
N ASP A 195 -26.25 -8.73 -1.56
CA ASP A 195 -27.13 -7.78 -2.19
C ASP A 195 -26.84 -7.73 -3.72
N PRO A 196 -27.60 -6.98 -4.55
CA PRO A 196 -27.37 -6.94 -5.99
C PRO A 196 -26.00 -6.44 -6.43
N ASP A 197 -25.27 -5.75 -5.57
CA ASP A 197 -23.93 -5.22 -5.85
C ASP A 197 -22.80 -6.13 -5.34
N PHE A 198 -23.07 -6.99 -4.37
CA PHE A 198 -22.11 -7.94 -3.84
C PHE A 198 -22.16 -9.26 -4.66
N PRO A 199 -21.02 -9.83 -5.08
CA PRO A 199 -19.64 -9.46 -4.78
C PRO A 199 -18.95 -8.59 -5.87
N HIS A 200 -19.70 -7.78 -6.61
CA HIS A 200 -19.21 -7.13 -7.83
C HIS A 200 -18.43 -5.82 -7.58
N TYR A 201 -18.50 -5.26 -6.38
CA TYR A 201 -17.82 -3.98 -6.06
C TYR A 201 -17.06 -4.06 -4.76
N CYS A 202 -15.89 -3.39 -4.72
CA CYS A 202 -15.25 -3.00 -3.47
C CYS A 202 -16.02 -1.81 -2.89
N GLU A 203 -16.51 -1.91 -1.66
CA GLU A 203 -17.31 -0.88 -1.02
C GLU A 203 -16.49 -0.05 -0.04
N PHE A 204 -16.75 1.26 -0.02
CA PHE A 204 -16.11 2.24 0.87
C PHE A 204 -17.18 3.08 1.55
N TYR A 205 -17.31 2.98 2.87
CA TYR A 205 -18.28 3.71 3.69
C TYR A 205 -17.60 4.89 4.36
N LEU A 206 -17.99 6.09 3.98
CA LEU A 206 -17.45 7.35 4.50
C LEU A 206 -18.27 7.86 5.69
N GLY A 207 -17.67 8.75 6.46
CA GLY A 207 -18.32 9.51 7.51
C GLY A 207 -17.59 9.49 8.84
N ASN A 208 -17.55 10.66 9.51
CA ASN A 208 -16.84 10.83 10.76
C ASN A 208 -17.50 10.09 11.93
N THR A 209 -18.81 9.78 11.83
CA THR A 209 -19.54 8.95 12.79
C THR A 209 -19.26 7.47 12.61
N ILE A 210 -18.84 7.06 11.41
CA ILE A 210 -18.47 5.68 11.04
C ILE A 210 -16.98 5.46 11.30
N ALA A 211 -16.14 6.26 10.66
CA ALA A 211 -14.67 6.14 10.69
C ALA A 211 -14.03 7.53 10.66
N PRO A 212 -13.70 8.15 11.80
CA PRO A 212 -13.17 9.52 11.84
C PRO A 212 -11.90 9.68 11.01
N ALA A 213 -11.94 10.57 10.01
CA ALA A 213 -10.86 10.80 9.06
C ALA A 213 -10.35 9.52 8.39
N GLY A 214 -11.29 8.66 8.01
CA GLY A 214 -11.03 7.38 7.37
C GLY A 214 -12.29 6.80 6.73
N TYR A 215 -12.36 5.48 6.64
CA TYR A 215 -13.51 4.78 6.05
C TYR A 215 -13.60 3.33 6.54
N VAL A 216 -14.78 2.72 6.38
CA VAL A 216 -14.98 1.27 6.46
C VAL A 216 -14.95 0.72 5.04
N TRP A 217 -14.34 -0.45 4.84
CA TRP A 217 -14.34 -1.15 3.55
C TRP A 217 -14.98 -2.52 3.66
N VAL A 218 -15.58 -2.97 2.55
CA VAL A 218 -16.04 -4.34 2.32
C VAL A 218 -15.46 -4.78 0.98
N PHE A 219 -14.49 -5.66 1.01
CA PHE A 219 -13.82 -6.17 -0.20
C PHE A 219 -14.15 -7.65 -0.36
N PRO A 220 -14.97 -8.01 -1.34
CA PRO A 220 -15.46 -9.37 -1.52
C PRO A 220 -14.32 -10.33 -1.83
N LYS A 221 -14.41 -11.54 -1.27
CA LYS A 221 -13.48 -12.64 -1.54
C LYS A 221 -14.14 -13.76 -2.34
N ASP A 222 -15.43 -13.92 -2.14
CA ASP A 222 -16.33 -14.79 -2.87
C ASP A 222 -17.79 -14.32 -2.69
N GLU A 223 -18.77 -15.15 -3.04
CA GLU A 223 -20.19 -14.82 -3.02
C GLU A 223 -20.77 -14.53 -1.64
N CYS A 224 -20.10 -14.92 -0.54
CA CYS A 224 -20.57 -14.72 0.83
C CYS A 224 -19.46 -14.38 1.83
N THR A 225 -18.23 -14.19 1.34
CA THR A 225 -17.06 -13.89 2.17
C THR A 225 -16.45 -12.55 1.74
N ALA A 226 -16.04 -11.73 2.72
CA ALA A 226 -15.34 -10.47 2.46
C ALA A 226 -14.30 -10.13 3.53
N ASN A 227 -13.35 -9.32 3.15
CA ASN A 227 -12.53 -8.54 4.07
C ASN A 227 -13.34 -7.29 4.47
N VAL A 228 -13.77 -7.23 5.72
CA VAL A 228 -14.51 -6.10 6.29
C VAL A 228 -13.61 -5.41 7.29
N GLY A 229 -13.28 -4.16 7.02
CA GLY A 229 -12.32 -3.47 7.87
C GLY A 229 -12.58 -1.98 8.00
N ILE A 230 -11.82 -1.36 8.88
CA ILE A 230 -11.87 0.07 9.17
C ILE A 230 -10.46 0.66 9.21
N GLY A 231 -10.34 1.87 8.66
CA GLY A 231 -9.19 2.73 8.85
C GLY A 231 -9.62 4.02 9.55
N VAL A 232 -8.87 4.45 10.57
CA VAL A 232 -9.08 5.72 11.27
C VAL A 232 -7.74 6.40 11.49
N SER A 233 -7.66 7.70 11.26
CA SER A 233 -6.46 8.46 11.55
C SER A 233 -6.15 8.44 13.06
N LEU A 234 -4.90 8.13 13.43
CA LEU A 234 -4.53 7.93 14.84
C LEU A 234 -4.71 9.18 15.71
N ASP A 235 -4.61 10.38 15.15
CA ASP A 235 -4.86 11.65 15.86
C ASP A 235 -6.35 11.92 16.10
N ARG A 236 -7.24 11.17 15.45
CA ARG A 236 -8.70 11.28 15.57
C ARG A 236 -9.32 10.20 16.45
N LEU A 237 -8.55 9.18 16.85
CA LEU A 237 -9.03 8.17 17.80
C LEU A 237 -9.33 8.81 19.16
N LYS A 238 -10.57 8.68 19.61
CA LYS A 238 -11.00 9.16 20.91
C LYS A 238 -10.50 8.20 22.00
N ARG A 239 -10.07 8.75 23.16
CA ARG A 239 -9.48 8.00 24.28
C ARG A 239 -10.31 6.80 24.79
N LYS A 240 -11.62 6.75 24.51
CA LYS A 240 -12.55 5.68 24.92
C LYS A 240 -13.13 4.87 23.75
N MET A 241 -12.70 5.10 22.52
CA MET A 241 -13.20 4.40 21.33
C MET A 241 -12.02 3.96 20.47
N ASP A 242 -11.82 2.66 20.43
CA ASP A 242 -10.83 2.01 19.56
C ASP A 242 -11.43 1.60 18.20
N LEU A 243 -10.57 1.13 17.31
CA LEU A 243 -10.96 0.67 15.98
C LEU A 243 -12.03 -0.43 16.02
N LYS A 244 -11.89 -1.35 17.01
CA LYS A 244 -12.83 -2.44 17.18
C LYS A 244 -14.23 -1.94 17.50
N THR A 245 -14.35 -0.98 18.40
CA THR A 245 -15.64 -0.39 18.77
C THR A 245 -16.34 0.27 17.58
N TYR A 246 -15.59 0.98 16.72
CA TYR A 246 -16.15 1.59 15.50
C TYR A 246 -16.61 0.51 14.51
N LEU A 247 -15.75 -0.47 14.23
CA LEU A 247 -16.06 -1.51 13.24
C LEU A 247 -17.22 -2.40 13.68
N ASP A 248 -17.22 -2.85 14.93
CA ASP A 248 -18.30 -3.69 15.46
C ASP A 248 -19.67 -2.97 15.44
N ARG A 249 -19.68 -1.66 15.75
CA ARG A 249 -20.90 -0.85 15.65
C ARG A 249 -21.41 -0.71 14.22
N TRP A 250 -20.50 -0.60 13.24
CA TRP A 250 -20.87 -0.56 11.85
C TRP A 250 -21.42 -1.91 11.39
N ILE A 251 -20.73 -3.02 11.69
CA ILE A 251 -21.17 -4.39 11.38
C ILE A 251 -22.56 -4.68 11.97
N ALA A 252 -22.81 -4.29 13.22
CA ALA A 252 -24.10 -4.50 13.87
C ALA A 252 -25.28 -3.76 13.20
N LYS A 253 -25.00 -2.71 12.42
CA LYS A 253 -26.00 -1.92 11.69
C LYS A 253 -26.25 -2.41 10.27
N ASP A 254 -25.29 -3.11 9.65
CA ASP A 254 -25.44 -3.64 8.30
C ASP A 254 -26.26 -4.96 8.35
N PRO A 255 -27.47 -4.99 7.76
CA PRO A 255 -28.33 -6.18 7.82
C PRO A 255 -27.72 -7.41 7.16
N ARG A 256 -26.81 -7.22 6.18
CA ARG A 256 -26.09 -8.30 5.50
C ARG A 256 -25.17 -9.08 6.44
N MET A 257 -24.68 -8.42 7.49
CA MET A 257 -23.72 -8.97 8.44
C MET A 257 -24.37 -9.72 9.61
N ARG A 258 -25.70 -9.84 9.64
CA ARG A 258 -26.46 -10.44 10.77
C ARG A 258 -26.03 -11.88 11.09
N ARG A 259 -25.68 -12.66 10.07
CA ARG A 259 -25.26 -14.06 10.20
C ARG A 259 -23.76 -14.24 10.01
N ALA A 260 -23.02 -13.16 9.80
CA ALA A 260 -21.60 -13.22 9.50
C ALA A 260 -20.81 -13.90 10.63
N GLN A 261 -19.80 -14.67 10.26
CA GLN A 261 -18.90 -15.38 11.14
C GLN A 261 -17.46 -14.95 10.87
N PHE A 262 -16.67 -14.88 11.94
CA PHE A 262 -15.29 -14.42 11.88
C PHE A 262 -14.36 -15.57 11.50
N LEU A 263 -13.58 -15.40 10.43
CA LEU A 263 -12.55 -16.35 10.00
C LEU A 263 -11.15 -15.89 10.43
N ASP A 264 -10.91 -14.57 10.42
CA ASP A 264 -9.60 -13.98 10.75
C ASP A 264 -9.77 -12.54 11.26
N MET A 265 -8.78 -12.06 12.00
CA MET A 265 -8.69 -10.68 12.48
C MET A 265 -7.25 -10.20 12.39
N VAL A 266 -7.04 -9.09 11.70
CA VAL A 266 -5.72 -8.47 11.58
C VAL A 266 -5.77 -6.99 11.92
N THR A 267 -4.67 -6.49 12.49
CA THR A 267 -4.47 -5.07 12.74
C THR A 267 -3.22 -4.60 12.04
N GLY A 268 -3.21 -3.34 11.64
CA GLY A 268 -2.08 -2.75 10.94
C GLY A 268 -2.05 -1.24 11.04
N GLY A 269 -1.14 -0.66 10.29
CA GLY A 269 -1.05 0.76 10.07
C GLY A 269 -0.65 1.05 8.62
N VAL A 270 -1.15 2.14 8.11
CA VAL A 270 -0.85 2.62 6.76
C VAL A 270 -0.41 4.08 6.85
N SER A 271 0.63 4.45 6.10
CA SER A 271 1.01 5.86 5.95
C SER A 271 0.07 6.56 4.99
N THR A 272 -0.54 7.65 5.43
CA THR A 272 -1.36 8.55 4.61
C THR A 272 -0.72 9.94 4.48
N SER A 273 0.60 9.98 4.50
CA SER A 273 1.43 11.18 4.36
C SER A 273 1.86 11.44 2.92
N ALA A 274 2.47 12.60 2.68
CA ALA A 274 3.23 12.84 1.46
C ALA A 274 4.41 11.85 1.33
N PRO A 275 4.92 11.59 0.12
CA PRO A 275 6.13 10.82 -0.09
C PRO A 275 7.33 11.35 0.71
N VAL A 276 8.28 10.50 1.02
CA VAL A 276 9.52 10.94 1.68
C VAL A 276 10.34 11.86 0.77
N PRO A 277 11.05 12.85 1.33
CA PRO A 277 11.84 13.81 0.54
C PRO A 277 13.05 13.18 -0.13
N GLU A 278 13.53 12.03 0.35
CA GLU A 278 14.75 11.35 -0.12
C GLU A 278 14.56 9.84 0.01
N THR A 279 14.83 9.10 -1.06
CA THR A 279 14.69 7.63 -1.09
C THR A 279 16.02 6.90 -1.29
N VAL A 280 17.11 7.62 -1.54
CA VAL A 280 18.45 7.05 -1.81
C VAL A 280 19.55 7.77 -1.06
N ARG A 281 20.54 7.00 -0.59
CA ARG A 281 21.86 7.46 -0.10
C ARG A 281 22.94 6.48 -0.54
N ASP A 282 24.21 6.78 -0.24
CA ASP A 282 25.30 5.90 -0.61
C ASP A 282 25.10 4.50 -0.01
N GLY A 283 24.97 3.51 -0.89
CA GLY A 283 24.77 2.11 -0.55
C GLY A 283 23.38 1.76 0.00
N VAL A 284 22.37 2.63 -0.10
CA VAL A 284 21.03 2.32 0.40
C VAL A 284 19.92 3.01 -0.38
N ALA A 285 18.82 2.28 -0.60
CA ALA A 285 17.56 2.80 -1.15
C ALA A 285 16.37 2.30 -0.32
N ILE A 286 15.25 3.05 -0.32
CA ILE A 286 13.97 2.61 0.26
C ILE A 286 12.87 2.60 -0.80
N VAL A 287 11.89 1.66 -0.68
CA VAL A 287 10.86 1.43 -1.69
C VAL A 287 9.52 1.02 -1.08
N GLY A 288 8.44 1.32 -1.78
CA GLY A 288 7.09 0.98 -1.37
C GLY A 288 6.65 1.78 -0.12
N ASP A 289 5.99 1.11 0.82
CA ASP A 289 5.50 1.73 2.04
C ASP A 289 6.62 2.38 2.87
N ALA A 290 7.83 1.83 2.82
CA ALA A 290 9.00 2.42 3.47
C ALA A 290 9.37 3.79 2.90
N ALA A 291 9.03 4.05 1.65
CA ALA A 291 9.19 5.33 0.96
C ALA A 291 7.88 6.13 0.87
N ARG A 292 6.81 5.67 1.56
CA ARG A 292 5.48 6.28 1.56
C ARG A 292 4.85 6.39 0.16
N MET A 293 5.01 5.34 -0.66
CA MET A 293 4.45 5.25 -2.02
C MET A 293 3.01 4.72 -2.02
N ILE A 294 2.26 5.03 -0.99
CA ILE A 294 0.88 4.65 -0.77
C ILE A 294 0.00 5.82 -1.18
N ASP A 295 -1.11 5.55 -1.85
CA ASP A 295 -2.13 6.56 -2.12
C ASP A 295 -2.75 7.06 -0.80
N PRO A 296 -2.63 8.35 -0.44
CA PRO A 296 -3.09 8.84 0.85
C PRO A 296 -4.62 8.87 1.02
N ILE A 297 -5.40 8.81 -0.07
CA ILE A 297 -6.87 8.78 -0.03
C ILE A 297 -7.36 7.36 0.18
N THR A 298 -6.86 6.43 -0.64
CA THR A 298 -7.38 5.05 -0.68
C THR A 298 -6.61 4.08 0.20
N GLY A 299 -5.40 4.43 0.64
CA GLY A 299 -4.50 3.50 1.32
C GLY A 299 -3.91 2.42 0.39
N GLY A 300 -4.12 2.55 -0.92
CA GLY A 300 -3.63 1.61 -1.93
C GLY A 300 -2.12 1.76 -2.17
N GLY A 301 -1.35 0.71 -1.91
CA GLY A 301 0.12 0.73 -2.03
C GLY A 301 0.72 -0.39 -2.88
N ILE A 302 -0.03 -1.49 -3.12
CA ILE A 302 0.50 -2.68 -3.79
C ILE A 302 1.05 -2.33 -5.18
N GLY A 303 0.23 -1.74 -6.04
CA GLY A 303 0.60 -1.39 -7.41
C GLY A 303 1.76 -0.40 -7.49
N ASN A 304 1.68 0.69 -6.71
CA ASN A 304 2.73 1.70 -6.64
C ASN A 304 4.06 1.10 -6.16
N GLY A 305 4.01 0.26 -5.12
CA GLY A 305 5.18 -0.43 -4.59
C GLY A 305 5.80 -1.41 -5.59
N CYS A 306 4.98 -2.13 -6.37
CA CYS A 306 5.45 -3.00 -7.45
C CYS A 306 6.14 -2.21 -8.58
N ARG A 307 5.54 -1.10 -9.03
CA ARG A 307 6.13 -0.22 -10.06
C ARG A 307 7.47 0.34 -9.62
N ALA A 308 7.53 0.91 -8.43
CA ALA A 308 8.76 1.46 -7.87
C ALA A 308 9.82 0.36 -7.64
N GLY A 309 9.40 -0.83 -7.17
CA GLY A 309 10.28 -1.98 -6.97
C GLY A 309 10.89 -2.47 -8.27
N ARG A 310 10.11 -2.50 -9.36
CA ARG A 310 10.63 -2.80 -10.70
C ARG A 310 11.71 -1.80 -11.12
N ILE A 311 11.42 -0.50 -11.03
CA ILE A 311 12.37 0.56 -11.41
C ILE A 311 13.66 0.44 -10.59
N LEU A 312 13.55 0.22 -9.27
CA LEU A 312 14.71 0.05 -8.41
C LEU A 312 15.54 -1.18 -8.80
N GLY A 313 14.89 -2.32 -9.04
CA GLY A 313 15.60 -3.54 -9.48
C GLY A 313 16.36 -3.35 -10.77
N GLU A 314 15.77 -2.69 -11.77
CA GLU A 314 16.41 -2.37 -13.05
C GLU A 314 17.60 -1.40 -12.88
N VAL A 315 17.52 -0.45 -11.94
CA VAL A 315 18.63 0.46 -11.61
C VAL A 315 19.78 -0.31 -10.91
N LEU A 316 19.45 -1.17 -9.95
CA LEU A 316 20.44 -1.97 -9.23
C LEU A 316 21.19 -2.95 -10.14
N ALA A 317 20.51 -3.51 -11.15
CA ALA A 317 21.17 -4.31 -12.19
C ALA A 317 22.27 -3.52 -12.93
N ARG A 318 21.98 -2.25 -13.31
CA ARG A 318 22.97 -1.37 -13.92
C ARG A 318 24.10 -0.96 -12.96
N CYS A 319 23.77 -0.68 -11.69
CA CYS A 319 24.78 -0.39 -10.66
C CYS A 319 25.77 -1.54 -10.48
N ARG A 320 25.30 -2.78 -10.57
CA ARG A 320 26.14 -3.98 -10.49
C ARG A 320 27.18 -4.03 -11.61
N GLU A 321 26.82 -3.65 -12.83
CA GLU A 321 27.76 -3.66 -13.97
C GLU A 321 28.97 -2.72 -13.75
N THR A 322 28.76 -1.62 -13.05
CA THR A 322 29.77 -0.61 -12.76
C THR A 322 30.42 -0.74 -11.38
N GLY A 323 29.79 -1.50 -10.47
CA GLY A 323 30.17 -1.54 -9.06
C GLY A 323 29.87 -0.24 -8.30
N ASP A 324 29.14 0.73 -8.92
CA ASP A 324 28.82 2.03 -8.31
C ASP A 324 27.41 2.03 -7.71
N TYR A 325 27.33 1.97 -6.39
CA TYR A 325 26.11 2.08 -5.61
C TYR A 325 26.03 3.41 -4.83
N SER A 326 26.76 4.42 -5.29
CA SER A 326 26.68 5.76 -4.71
C SER A 326 25.30 6.37 -4.84
N LYS A 327 24.97 7.35 -4.01
CA LYS A 327 23.73 8.13 -4.14
C LYS A 327 23.56 8.64 -5.58
N ARG A 328 24.63 9.09 -6.24
CA ARG A 328 24.60 9.58 -7.63
C ARG A 328 24.11 8.50 -8.59
N ALA A 329 24.58 7.28 -8.51
CA ALA A 329 24.14 6.17 -9.35
C ALA A 329 22.69 5.78 -9.05
N LEU A 330 22.30 5.74 -7.77
CA LEU A 330 20.95 5.41 -7.33
C LEU A 330 19.91 6.50 -7.63
N MET A 331 20.30 7.75 -7.92
CA MET A 331 19.39 8.83 -8.29
C MET A 331 18.53 8.51 -9.52
N ALA A 332 18.98 7.60 -10.40
CA ALA A 332 18.18 7.13 -11.53
C ALA A 332 16.87 6.48 -11.07
N TYR A 333 16.88 5.76 -9.94
CA TYR A 333 15.68 5.22 -9.31
C TYR A 333 14.79 6.34 -8.75
N GLU A 334 15.37 7.27 -7.97
CA GLU A 334 14.61 8.36 -7.38
C GLU A 334 13.90 9.21 -8.45
N THR A 335 14.61 9.57 -9.50
CA THR A 335 14.05 10.28 -10.64
C THR A 335 12.94 9.46 -11.34
N GLY A 336 13.17 8.16 -11.54
CA GLY A 336 12.23 7.29 -12.23
C GLY A 336 10.89 7.13 -11.51
N TRP A 337 10.91 6.83 -10.21
CA TRP A 337 9.65 6.67 -9.46
C TRP A 337 8.92 8.00 -9.25
N ARG A 338 9.66 9.10 -9.05
CA ARG A 338 9.05 10.43 -8.90
C ARG A 338 8.31 10.84 -10.17
N ALA A 339 8.89 10.58 -11.34
CA ALA A 339 8.27 10.91 -12.62
C ALA A 339 6.90 10.24 -12.83
N ILE A 340 6.66 9.08 -12.20
CA ILE A 340 5.40 8.33 -12.42
C ILE A 340 4.43 8.39 -11.23
N LEU A 341 4.87 8.71 -10.02
CA LEU A 341 4.04 8.62 -8.81
C LEU A 341 3.95 9.93 -8.03
N GLU A 342 4.98 10.76 -7.98
CA GLU A 342 5.10 11.85 -7.01
C GLU A 342 3.97 12.87 -7.13
N GLU A 343 3.69 13.33 -8.34
CA GLU A 343 2.64 14.35 -8.56
C GLU A 343 1.28 13.84 -8.07
N GLN A 344 0.90 12.62 -8.44
CA GLN A 344 -0.35 12.03 -8.02
C GLN A 344 -0.42 11.84 -6.49
N LEU A 345 0.64 11.29 -5.90
CA LEU A 345 0.68 11.05 -4.45
C LEU A 345 0.61 12.36 -3.66
N TYR A 346 1.30 13.40 -4.11
CA TYR A 346 1.29 14.70 -3.46
C TYR A 346 -0.08 15.38 -3.57
N ARG A 347 -0.67 15.37 -4.77
CA ARG A 347 -2.03 15.89 -5.01
C ARG A 347 -3.07 15.15 -4.16
N ASN A 348 -2.99 13.82 -4.10
CA ASN A 348 -3.89 13.00 -3.29
C ASN A 348 -3.67 13.23 -1.78
N TRP A 349 -2.44 13.50 -1.34
CA TRP A 349 -2.17 13.90 0.03
C TRP A 349 -2.82 15.25 0.39
N MET A 350 -2.74 16.24 -0.49
CA MET A 350 -3.44 17.51 -0.31
C MET A 350 -4.96 17.31 -0.24
N ALA A 351 -5.51 16.53 -1.17
CA ALA A 351 -6.94 16.19 -1.19
C ALA A 351 -7.37 15.46 0.09
N LYS A 352 -6.60 14.47 0.56
CA LYS A 352 -6.87 13.77 1.82
C LYS A 352 -6.91 14.75 3.00
N ASN A 353 -5.94 15.66 3.10
CA ASN A 353 -5.92 16.64 4.19
C ASN A 353 -7.17 17.52 4.21
N LYS A 354 -7.78 17.76 3.07
CA LYS A 354 -9.07 18.46 2.96
C LYS A 354 -10.23 17.54 3.32
N LEU A 355 -10.29 16.35 2.75
CA LEU A 355 -11.37 15.38 2.99
C LEU A 355 -11.55 15.09 4.48
N VAL A 356 -10.48 14.96 5.25
CA VAL A 356 -10.55 14.69 6.70
C VAL A 356 -11.13 15.84 7.54
N THR A 357 -11.35 17.01 6.96
CA THR A 357 -11.99 18.16 7.62
C THR A 357 -13.47 18.28 7.31
N LEU A 358 -13.98 17.55 6.32
CA LEU A 358 -15.36 17.64 5.87
C LEU A 358 -16.33 17.04 6.89
N SER A 359 -17.55 17.63 6.98
CA SER A 359 -18.63 17.08 7.78
C SER A 359 -19.32 15.90 7.09
N ASP A 360 -20.08 15.11 7.85
CA ASP A 360 -20.91 14.04 7.29
C ASP A 360 -21.95 14.58 6.31
N GLU A 361 -22.53 15.75 6.57
CA GLU A 361 -23.46 16.44 5.67
C GLU A 361 -22.78 16.84 4.34
N THR A 362 -21.51 17.28 4.40
CA THR A 362 -20.76 17.63 3.19
C THR A 362 -20.48 16.37 2.35
N PHE A 363 -20.14 15.24 2.97
CA PHE A 363 -20.01 13.97 2.26
C PHE A 363 -21.32 13.57 1.58
N ASP A 364 -22.46 13.71 2.25
CA ASP A 364 -23.79 13.41 1.68
C ASP A 364 -24.07 14.25 0.44
N LYS A 365 -23.79 15.55 0.48
CA LYS A 365 -23.95 16.46 -0.66
C LYS A 365 -23.04 16.07 -1.83
N ILE A 366 -21.77 15.80 -1.56
CA ILE A 366 -20.79 15.45 -2.59
C ILE A 366 -21.18 14.13 -3.27
N ILE A 367 -21.41 13.06 -2.51
CA ILE A 367 -21.74 11.76 -3.06
C ILE A 367 -23.11 11.79 -3.76
N GLY A 368 -24.11 12.47 -3.18
CA GLY A 368 -25.42 12.66 -3.83
C GLY A 368 -25.33 13.41 -5.17
N THR A 369 -24.43 14.39 -5.24
CA THR A 369 -24.17 15.11 -6.49
C THR A 369 -23.50 14.22 -7.53
N LEU A 370 -22.48 13.45 -7.15
CA LEU A 370 -21.80 12.52 -8.05
C LEU A 370 -22.73 11.40 -8.54
N ALA A 371 -23.59 10.88 -7.67
CA ALA A 371 -24.56 9.83 -8.01
C ALA A 371 -25.57 10.25 -9.10
N THR A 372 -25.85 11.56 -9.20
CA THR A 372 -26.83 12.12 -10.18
C THR A 372 -26.15 12.87 -11.33
N ALA A 373 -24.84 13.06 -11.31
CA ALA A 373 -24.12 13.77 -12.37
C ALA A 373 -23.81 12.85 -13.55
N SER A 374 -23.98 13.36 -14.77
CA SER A 374 -23.51 12.71 -16.00
C SER A 374 -21.99 13.00 -16.17
N LEU A 375 -21.15 12.17 -15.55
CA LEU A 375 -19.70 12.31 -15.65
C LEU A 375 -19.17 11.52 -16.86
N THR A 376 -18.25 12.10 -17.61
CA THR A 376 -17.54 11.41 -18.70
C THR A 376 -16.22 10.79 -18.22
N LYS A 377 -15.63 11.35 -17.18
CA LYS A 377 -14.40 10.88 -16.54
C LYS A 377 -14.37 11.33 -15.08
N LEU A 378 -13.93 10.45 -14.20
CA LEU A 378 -13.74 10.79 -12.79
C LEU A 378 -12.31 11.36 -12.60
N SER A 379 -12.25 12.65 -12.27
CA SER A 379 -10.99 13.32 -11.89
C SER A 379 -11.30 14.35 -10.80
N VAL A 380 -10.28 14.73 -10.02
CA VAL A 380 -10.45 15.79 -8.99
C VAL A 380 -11.01 17.06 -9.62
N HIS A 381 -10.52 17.45 -10.79
CA HIS A 381 -11.01 18.62 -11.52
C HIS A 381 -12.50 18.50 -11.91
N THR A 382 -12.92 17.33 -12.43
CA THR A 382 -14.34 17.09 -12.79
C THR A 382 -15.24 17.10 -11.57
N ILE A 383 -14.80 16.50 -10.47
CA ILE A 383 -15.51 16.49 -9.18
C ILE A 383 -15.68 17.93 -8.67
N LEU A 384 -14.60 18.71 -8.60
CA LEU A 384 -14.63 20.09 -8.13
C LEU A 384 -15.50 20.99 -9.01
N ARG A 385 -15.47 20.79 -10.34
CA ARG A 385 -16.35 21.53 -11.27
C ARG A 385 -17.82 21.25 -10.98
N VAL A 386 -18.21 20.00 -10.86
CA VAL A 386 -19.61 19.60 -10.60
C VAL A 386 -20.08 20.08 -9.22
N ILE A 387 -19.21 20.00 -8.21
CA ILE A 387 -19.48 20.55 -6.88
C ILE A 387 -19.68 22.07 -6.97
N LYS A 388 -18.81 22.79 -7.69
CA LYS A 388 -18.92 24.24 -7.88
C LYS A 388 -20.24 24.65 -8.57
N GLU A 389 -20.68 23.88 -9.56
CA GLU A 389 -21.92 24.14 -10.29
C GLU A 389 -23.16 23.91 -9.43
N ARG A 390 -23.18 22.87 -8.59
CA ARG A 390 -24.37 22.46 -7.83
C ARG A 390 -24.38 22.94 -6.38
N HIS A 391 -23.21 23.16 -5.80
CA HIS A 391 -23.01 23.54 -4.41
C HIS A 391 -21.96 24.66 -4.31
N PRO A 392 -22.28 25.88 -4.82
CA PRO A 392 -21.34 27.01 -4.79
C PRO A 392 -20.91 27.39 -3.37
N GLU A 393 -21.73 27.08 -2.34
CA GLU A 393 -21.41 27.29 -0.94
C GLU A 393 -20.23 26.41 -0.47
N LEU A 394 -20.01 25.25 -1.08
CA LEU A 394 -18.90 24.36 -0.75
C LEU A 394 -17.58 24.78 -1.41
N VAL A 395 -17.62 25.69 -2.40
CA VAL A 395 -16.39 26.12 -3.11
C VAL A 395 -15.36 26.70 -2.14
N LYS A 396 -15.81 27.44 -1.14
CA LYS A 396 -14.93 28.01 -0.10
C LYS A 396 -14.16 26.92 0.68
N GLU A 397 -14.76 25.74 0.83
CA GLU A 397 -14.09 24.61 1.48
C GLU A 397 -12.96 24.02 0.62
N PHE A 398 -12.93 24.30 -0.68
CA PHE A 398 -11.97 23.77 -1.65
C PHE A 398 -11.09 24.82 -2.32
N GLU A 399 -11.16 26.08 -1.89
CA GLU A 399 -10.37 27.19 -2.49
C GLU A 399 -8.86 26.91 -2.52
N ASP A 400 -8.34 26.21 -1.51
CA ASP A 400 -6.92 25.84 -1.42
C ASP A 400 -6.49 24.72 -2.38
N MET A 401 -7.43 24.14 -3.13
CA MET A 401 -7.20 23.01 -4.05
C MET A 401 -7.37 23.37 -5.53
N ILE A 402 -7.83 24.56 -5.82
CA ILE A 402 -8.04 25.13 -7.14
C ILE A 402 -6.87 26.05 -7.49
#